data_fe6b18dabd90f87aff21705cc318dcb8
#
_entry.id   fe6b18dabd90f87aff21705cc318dcb8
#
_cell.length_a   1.000
_cell.length_b   1.000
_cell.length_c   1.000
_cell.angle_alpha   90.00
_cell.angle_beta   90.00
_cell.angle_gamma   90.00
#
_symmetry.space_group_name_H-M   'P 1'
#
loop_
_entity.id
_entity.type
_entity.pdbx_description
1 polymer ?
#
loop_
_entity_poly.entity_id
_entity_poly.type
_entity_poly.pdbx_seq_one_letter_code
_entity_poly.pdbx_strand_id
1 'polypeptide(L)'
;MAAKLREAGAIIIGKTNMHELAFGISGYNGAFKTSAEFGVRNAYDPAKIAGGSSSGTGAAIGARIVTAGLGTDTGGSVRIPCAVSGCASLRPTVGRYPQGGIAPISHSRDTAGPMAATMADVALLDRVLAGRSQKSWCG
;
A
#
# COMPACT_ATOMS: atom_id res chain seq x y z
N MET A 1 -1.33 -3.61 -12.12
CA MET A 1 -1.87 -4.18 -10.86
C MET A 1 -3.34 -3.87 -10.64
N ALA A 2 -3.78 -2.62 -10.70
CA ALA A 2 -5.21 -2.30 -10.55
C ALA A 2 -6.13 -3.06 -11.54
N ALA A 3 -5.69 -3.26 -12.78
CA ALA A 3 -6.41 -4.08 -13.75
C ALA A 3 -6.62 -5.51 -13.25
N LYS A 4 -5.57 -6.17 -12.76
CA LYS A 4 -5.68 -7.54 -12.20
C LYS A 4 -6.65 -7.64 -11.03
N LEU A 5 -6.70 -6.63 -10.17
CA LEU A 5 -7.67 -6.60 -9.08
C LEU A 5 -9.11 -6.45 -9.62
N ARG A 6 -9.34 -5.59 -10.61
CA ARG A 6 -10.65 -5.46 -11.26
C ARG A 6 -11.09 -6.75 -11.96
N GLU A 7 -10.19 -7.39 -12.68
CA GLU A 7 -10.43 -8.69 -13.33
C GLU A 7 -10.79 -9.79 -12.32
N ALA A 8 -10.24 -9.70 -11.09
CA ALA A 8 -10.58 -10.58 -9.98
C ALA A 8 -11.87 -10.18 -9.23
N GLY A 9 -12.59 -9.16 -9.67
CA GLY A 9 -13.84 -8.71 -9.08
C GLY A 9 -13.71 -7.65 -7.98
N ALA A 10 -12.52 -7.08 -7.76
CA ALA A 10 -12.33 -6.04 -6.75
C ALA A 10 -12.95 -4.70 -7.19
N ILE A 11 -13.64 -4.04 -6.28
CA ILE A 11 -14.18 -2.69 -6.45
C ILE A 11 -13.13 -1.68 -6.02
N ILE A 12 -12.63 -0.88 -6.97
CA ILE A 12 -11.66 0.19 -6.69
C ILE A 12 -12.44 1.45 -6.28
N ILE A 13 -12.41 1.81 -5.02
CA ILE A 13 -13.18 2.94 -4.48
C ILE A 13 -12.45 4.28 -4.59
N GLY A 14 -11.14 4.29 -4.81
CA GLY A 14 -10.40 5.54 -4.93
C GLY A 14 -8.89 5.38 -4.89
N LYS A 15 -8.23 6.52 -4.81
CA LYS A 15 -6.79 6.66 -4.55
C LYS A 15 -6.59 7.31 -3.19
N THR A 16 -5.61 6.83 -2.46
CA THR A 16 -5.24 7.38 -1.16
C THR A 16 -4.14 8.43 -1.30
N ASN A 17 -4.12 9.39 -0.38
CA ASN A 17 -3.00 10.32 -0.29
C ASN A 17 -1.72 9.60 0.16
N MET A 18 -0.58 10.10 -0.26
CA MET A 18 0.73 9.52 0.04
C MET A 18 1.77 10.64 0.23
N HIS A 19 2.91 10.31 0.79
CA HIS A 19 4.04 11.24 0.77
C HIS A 19 4.40 11.57 -0.68
N GLU A 20 4.63 12.85 -0.96
CA GLU A 20 4.88 13.33 -2.31
C GLU A 20 6.03 12.56 -2.97
N LEU A 21 5.81 12.10 -4.21
CA LEU A 21 6.75 11.28 -4.99
C LEU A 21 7.27 10.01 -4.29
N ALA A 22 6.60 9.56 -3.23
CA ALA A 22 7.01 8.45 -2.37
C ALA A 22 8.36 8.66 -1.63
N PHE A 23 8.86 9.89 -1.54
CA PHE A 23 10.19 10.24 -1.02
C PHE A 23 10.27 10.49 0.49
N GLY A 24 9.30 10.06 1.27
CA GLY A 24 9.35 10.23 2.71
C GLY A 24 8.31 9.40 3.47
N ILE A 25 8.31 9.57 4.78
CA ILE A 25 7.53 8.73 5.71
C ILE A 25 6.39 9.48 6.43
N SER A 26 6.29 10.79 6.27
CA SER A 26 5.30 11.60 7.01
C SER A 26 3.91 11.63 6.37
N GLY A 27 3.80 11.26 5.10
CA GLY A 27 2.56 11.42 4.32
C GLY A 27 2.32 12.85 3.86
N TYR A 28 3.31 13.74 4.01
CA TYR A 28 3.21 15.10 3.51
C TYR A 28 3.14 15.13 1.98
N ASN A 29 2.21 15.91 1.45
CA ASN A 29 2.07 16.13 0.03
C ASN A 29 1.59 17.58 -0.23
N GLY A 30 2.46 18.39 -0.81
CA GLY A 30 2.18 19.80 -1.05
C GLY A 30 1.07 20.05 -2.06
N ALA A 31 0.86 19.13 -3.00
CA ALA A 31 -0.20 19.22 -4.02
C ALA A 31 -1.58 18.86 -3.46
N PHE A 32 -1.64 17.98 -2.46
CA PHE A 32 -2.86 17.53 -1.82
C PHE A 32 -2.86 17.91 -0.33
N LYS A 33 -3.13 19.17 -0.05
CA LYS A 33 -3.17 19.73 1.31
C LYS A 33 -4.33 19.14 2.10
N THR A 34 -4.10 18.01 2.76
CA THR A 34 -5.13 17.34 3.58
C THR A 34 -5.20 17.88 5.01
N SER A 35 -4.15 18.49 5.51
CA SER A 35 -4.09 19.40 6.67
C SER A 35 -2.71 20.05 6.66
N ALA A 36 -2.64 21.31 7.09
CA ALA A 36 -1.54 22.19 6.76
C ALA A 36 -0.15 21.79 7.31
N GLU A 37 -0.05 20.93 8.31
CA GLU A 37 1.22 20.79 9.02
C GLU A 37 1.86 19.40 9.03
N PHE A 38 1.10 18.29 8.82
CA PHE A 38 1.62 16.97 9.17
C PHE A 38 1.34 15.83 8.17
N GLY A 39 0.75 16.10 7.02
CA GLY A 39 0.42 15.06 6.06
C GLY A 39 -0.74 14.15 6.53
N VAL A 40 -0.68 12.87 6.17
CA VAL A 40 -1.71 11.90 6.55
C VAL A 40 -1.60 11.53 8.02
N ARG A 41 -2.72 11.65 8.74
CA ARG A 41 -2.78 11.35 10.18
C ARG A 41 -2.96 9.85 10.45
N ASN A 42 -2.42 9.42 11.57
CA ASN A 42 -2.62 8.07 12.06
C ASN A 42 -4.09 7.84 12.45
N ALA A 43 -4.62 6.65 12.13
CA ALA A 43 -6.02 6.30 12.38
C ALA A 43 -6.37 6.17 13.87
N TYR A 44 -5.40 5.85 14.71
CA TYR A 44 -5.59 5.62 16.16
C TYR A 44 -5.21 6.84 16.99
N ASP A 45 -4.25 7.64 16.53
CA ASP A 45 -3.77 8.83 17.20
C ASP A 45 -3.55 9.96 16.19
N PRO A 46 -4.54 10.85 16.02
CA PRO A 46 -4.46 11.96 15.06
C PRO A 46 -3.32 12.97 15.34
N ALA A 47 -2.68 12.92 16.49
CA ALA A 47 -1.50 13.71 16.78
C ALA A 47 -0.23 13.16 16.12
N LYS A 48 -0.28 11.93 15.58
CA LYS A 48 0.84 11.25 14.93
C LYS A 48 0.63 11.10 13.44
N ILE A 49 1.73 10.88 12.72
CA ILE A 49 1.70 10.54 11.28
C ILE A 49 1.26 9.08 11.08
N ALA A 50 0.67 8.80 9.93
CA ALA A 50 0.30 7.44 9.54
C ALA A 50 1.48 6.58 9.07
N GLY A 51 2.70 7.12 9.10
CA GLY A 51 3.84 6.51 8.41
C GLY A 51 3.73 6.69 6.90
N GLY A 52 4.74 6.27 6.15
CA GLY A 52 4.75 6.46 4.70
C GLY A 52 5.79 5.57 3.99
N SER A 53 5.80 5.76 2.68
CA SER A 53 5.10 6.76 1.85
C SER A 53 3.65 6.41 1.52
N SER A 54 3.21 5.15 1.64
CA SER A 54 1.82 4.70 1.37
C SER A 54 0.89 5.04 2.54
N SER A 55 0.93 6.30 2.99
CA SER A 55 0.36 6.79 4.24
C SER A 55 -1.15 6.65 4.29
N GLY A 56 -1.85 7.13 3.27
CA GLY A 56 -3.31 7.09 3.22
C GLY A 56 -3.86 5.67 3.10
N THR A 57 -3.13 4.77 2.43
CA THR A 57 -3.53 3.36 2.37
C THR A 57 -3.44 2.72 3.75
N GLY A 58 -2.33 2.92 4.48
CA GLY A 58 -2.19 2.43 5.86
C GLY A 58 -3.24 3.01 6.79
N ALA A 59 -3.47 4.32 6.74
CA ALA A 59 -4.49 4.99 7.55
C ALA A 59 -5.91 4.49 7.25
N ALA A 60 -6.28 4.34 5.98
CA ALA A 60 -7.61 3.89 5.57
C ALA A 60 -7.89 2.44 6.01
N ILE A 61 -6.90 1.55 5.93
CA ILE A 61 -7.03 0.17 6.42
C ILE A 61 -7.07 0.16 7.95
N GLY A 62 -6.20 0.90 8.62
CA GLY A 62 -6.20 1.03 10.08
C GLY A 62 -7.51 1.57 10.63
N ALA A 63 -8.09 2.57 9.98
CA ALA A 63 -9.40 3.13 10.30
C ALA A 63 -10.60 2.24 9.89
N ARG A 64 -10.36 1.07 9.28
CA ARG A 64 -11.41 0.16 8.78
C ARG A 64 -12.32 0.77 7.71
N ILE A 65 -11.85 1.78 6.99
CA ILE A 65 -12.58 2.39 5.86
C ILE A 65 -12.56 1.47 4.64
N VAL A 66 -11.45 0.76 4.45
CA VAL A 66 -11.27 -0.24 3.39
C VAL A 66 -10.66 -1.52 3.96
N THR A 67 -10.93 -2.64 3.31
CA THR A 67 -10.37 -3.94 3.72
C THR A 67 -8.93 -4.13 3.26
N ALA A 68 -8.57 -3.54 2.12
CA ALA A 68 -7.28 -3.73 1.48
C ALA A 68 -6.92 -2.55 0.56
N GLY A 69 -5.65 -2.48 0.18
CA GLY A 69 -5.14 -1.50 -0.75
C GLY A 69 -3.76 -1.87 -1.30
N LEU A 70 -3.25 -1.03 -2.17
CA LEU A 70 -1.90 -1.14 -2.71
C LEU A 70 -1.05 0.03 -2.24
N GLY A 71 0.22 -0.23 -2.09
CA GLY A 71 1.26 0.77 -1.90
C GLY A 71 2.51 0.44 -2.71
N THR A 72 3.55 1.23 -2.55
CA THR A 72 4.89 0.96 -3.09
C THR A 72 5.92 0.96 -1.97
N ASP A 73 6.98 0.20 -2.11
CA ASP A 73 8.02 0.03 -1.10
C ASP A 73 9.41 0.01 -1.73
N THR A 74 10.16 1.07 -1.54
CA THR A 74 11.56 1.18 -1.92
C THR A 74 12.46 0.95 -0.70
N GLY A 75 12.07 1.49 0.45
CA GLY A 75 12.82 1.43 1.71
C GLY A 75 11.97 1.20 2.96
N GLY A 76 10.72 0.68 2.80
CA GLY A 76 9.81 0.45 3.92
C GLY A 76 8.39 0.97 3.69
N SER A 77 8.11 1.54 2.52
CA SER A 77 6.95 2.40 2.32
C SER A 77 5.57 1.70 2.28
N VAL A 78 5.46 0.38 2.34
CA VAL A 78 4.23 -0.34 2.72
C VAL A 78 4.31 -0.87 4.15
N ARG A 79 5.50 -1.27 4.58
CA ARG A 79 5.72 -1.88 5.91
C ARG A 79 5.58 -0.85 7.03
N ILE A 80 6.18 0.34 6.88
CA ILE A 80 6.14 1.42 7.88
C ILE A 80 4.69 1.85 8.15
N PRO A 81 3.87 2.26 7.14
CA PRO A 81 2.51 2.69 7.43
C PRO A 81 1.65 1.56 8.01
N CYS A 82 1.83 0.30 7.62
CA CYS A 82 1.11 -0.81 8.24
C CYS A 82 1.54 -1.04 9.69
N ALA A 83 2.83 -0.97 9.99
CA ALA A 83 3.34 -1.14 11.35
C ALA A 83 2.75 -0.11 12.33
N VAL A 84 2.62 1.15 11.91
CA VAL A 84 2.10 2.22 12.79
C VAL A 84 0.58 2.40 12.72
N SER A 85 -0.08 1.84 11.70
CA SER A 85 -1.53 1.93 11.52
C SER A 85 -2.27 0.62 11.80
N GLY A 86 -1.58 -0.42 12.32
CA GLY A 86 -2.20 -1.69 12.72
C GLY A 86 -2.79 -2.48 11.57
N CYS A 87 -2.11 -2.53 10.43
CA CYS A 87 -2.46 -3.38 9.30
C CYS A 87 -1.31 -4.31 8.90
N ALA A 88 -1.62 -5.30 8.07
CA ALA A 88 -0.68 -6.25 7.51
C ALA A 88 -0.19 -5.80 6.13
N SER A 89 1.02 -6.17 5.74
CA SER A 89 1.55 -5.86 4.42
C SER A 89 2.61 -6.87 3.98
N LEU A 90 2.82 -6.94 2.67
CA LEU A 90 3.91 -7.70 2.08
C LEU A 90 4.76 -6.77 1.19
N ARG A 91 6.06 -6.74 1.46
CA ARG A 91 7.05 -6.28 0.50
C ARG A 91 7.61 -7.50 -0.25
N PRO A 92 7.16 -7.76 -1.48
CA PRO A 92 7.65 -8.92 -2.22
C PRO A 92 9.07 -8.69 -2.76
N THR A 93 9.65 -9.74 -3.30
CA THR A 93 10.86 -9.63 -4.13
C THR A 93 10.59 -8.72 -5.32
N VAL A 94 11.55 -7.87 -5.66
CA VAL A 94 11.46 -6.99 -6.84
C VAL A 94 11.21 -7.84 -8.09
N GLY A 95 10.27 -7.39 -8.93
CA GLY A 95 9.84 -8.12 -10.12
C GLY A 95 8.76 -9.19 -9.90
N ARG A 96 8.33 -9.45 -8.66
CA ARG A 96 7.21 -10.39 -8.41
C ARG A 96 5.89 -9.92 -9.02
N TYR A 97 5.64 -8.62 -9.04
CA TYR A 97 4.47 -8.02 -9.65
C TYR A 97 4.86 -7.14 -10.83
N PRO A 98 3.94 -6.94 -11.82
CA PRO A 98 4.17 -5.98 -12.88
C PRO A 98 4.39 -4.57 -12.33
N GLN A 99 5.43 -3.88 -12.77
CA GLN A 99 5.80 -2.53 -12.30
C GLN A 99 5.20 -1.41 -13.19
N GLY A 100 4.54 -1.75 -14.29
CA GLY A 100 3.97 -0.76 -15.21
C GLY A 100 2.97 0.17 -14.51
N GLY A 101 3.12 1.47 -14.73
CA GLY A 101 2.29 2.52 -14.14
C GLY A 101 2.71 2.98 -12.74
N ILE A 102 3.87 2.58 -12.26
CA ILE A 102 4.48 3.07 -11.01
C ILE A 102 5.58 4.08 -11.37
N ALA A 103 5.52 5.27 -10.78
CA ALA A 103 6.61 6.24 -10.90
C ALA A 103 7.84 5.72 -10.15
N PRO A 104 9.02 5.63 -10.79
CA PRO A 104 10.18 4.99 -10.17
C PRO A 104 10.90 5.94 -9.20
N ILE A 105 11.47 5.34 -8.14
CA ILE A 105 12.49 5.93 -7.27
C ILE A 105 13.82 5.23 -7.51
N SER A 106 13.81 3.90 -7.46
CA SER A 106 15.01 3.06 -7.59
C SER A 106 14.68 1.78 -8.36
N HIS A 107 15.26 1.61 -9.52
CA HIS A 107 15.04 0.43 -10.38
C HIS A 107 15.39 -0.89 -9.69
N SER A 108 16.35 -0.89 -8.77
CA SER A 108 16.79 -2.11 -8.06
C SER A 108 16.02 -2.41 -6.79
N ARG A 109 15.23 -1.46 -6.27
CA ARG A 109 14.55 -1.62 -4.97
C ARG A 109 13.05 -1.44 -5.00
N ASP A 110 12.51 -0.75 -6.00
CA ASP A 110 11.09 -0.47 -6.06
C ASP A 110 10.28 -1.75 -6.25
N THR A 111 9.23 -1.86 -5.46
CA THR A 111 8.20 -2.87 -5.65
C THR A 111 6.86 -2.35 -5.17
N ALA A 112 5.79 -2.77 -5.79
CA ALA A 112 4.49 -2.62 -5.18
C ALA A 112 4.30 -3.66 -4.07
N GLY A 113 3.40 -3.36 -3.14
CA GLY A 113 3.03 -4.30 -2.09
C GLY A 113 1.56 -4.19 -1.73
N PRO A 114 0.91 -5.34 -1.50
CA PRO A 114 -0.43 -5.37 -0.92
C PRO A 114 -0.37 -5.00 0.56
N MET A 115 -1.41 -4.29 0.99
CA MET A 115 -1.67 -3.88 2.36
C MET A 115 -3.12 -4.26 2.68
N ALA A 116 -3.38 -4.87 3.83
CA ALA A 116 -4.72 -5.32 4.20
C ALA A 116 -4.89 -5.41 5.72
N ALA A 117 -6.11 -5.66 6.17
CA ALA A 117 -6.39 -5.80 7.59
C ALA A 117 -5.70 -7.04 8.20
N THR A 118 -5.56 -8.13 7.44
CA THR A 118 -4.97 -9.39 7.90
C THR A 118 -3.92 -9.92 6.92
N MET A 119 -3.05 -10.83 7.41
CA MET A 119 -2.10 -11.53 6.53
C MET A 119 -2.79 -12.50 5.57
N ALA A 120 -3.95 -13.03 5.91
CA ALA A 120 -4.75 -13.88 5.01
C ALA A 120 -5.20 -13.08 3.78
N ASP A 121 -5.67 -11.84 3.98
CA ASP A 121 -6.05 -10.93 2.90
C ASP A 121 -4.84 -10.51 2.06
N VAL A 122 -3.70 -10.24 2.70
CA VAL A 122 -2.43 -9.95 1.99
C VAL A 122 -2.03 -11.13 1.11
N ALA A 123 -2.14 -12.36 1.59
CA ALA A 123 -1.83 -13.56 0.81
C ALA A 123 -2.81 -13.77 -0.36
N LEU A 124 -4.09 -13.43 -0.18
CA LEU A 124 -5.07 -13.44 -1.27
C LEU A 124 -4.69 -12.44 -2.36
N LEU A 125 -4.38 -11.20 -1.98
CA LEU A 125 -3.94 -10.16 -2.91
C LEU A 125 -2.64 -10.54 -3.63
N ASP A 126 -1.67 -11.13 -2.92
CA ASP A 126 -0.42 -11.60 -3.51
C ASP A 126 -0.67 -12.60 -4.64
N ARG A 127 -1.56 -13.58 -4.44
CA ARG A 127 -1.92 -14.55 -5.47
C ARG A 127 -2.49 -13.88 -6.72
N VAL A 128 -3.44 -12.97 -6.53
CA VAL A 128 -4.08 -12.22 -7.63
C VAL A 128 -3.05 -11.39 -8.39
N LEU A 129 -2.23 -10.63 -7.67
CA LEU A 129 -1.24 -9.73 -8.27
C LEU A 129 -0.12 -10.48 -9.00
N ALA A 130 0.33 -11.61 -8.44
CA ALA A 130 1.34 -12.48 -9.07
C ALA A 130 0.78 -13.26 -10.28
N GLY A 131 -0.53 -13.30 -10.45
CA GLY A 131 -1.17 -14.07 -11.53
C GLY A 131 -1.14 -15.59 -11.33
N ARG A 132 -1.05 -16.04 -10.06
CA ARG A 132 -1.04 -17.46 -9.71
C ARG A 132 -2.47 -17.96 -9.50
N SER A 133 -2.88 -19.01 -10.24
CA SER A 133 -4.16 -19.68 -10.01
C SER A 133 -4.10 -20.47 -8.69
N GLN A 134 -5.28 -20.73 -8.10
CA GLN A 134 -5.43 -21.49 -6.85
C GLN A 134 -4.82 -22.92 -6.91
N LYS A 135 -4.56 -23.45 -8.12
CA LYS A 135 -4.05 -24.83 -8.35
C LYS A 135 -2.56 -25.04 -8.06
N SER A 136 -1.78 -24.02 -7.71
CA SER A 136 -0.32 -24.13 -7.59
C SER A 136 0.21 -24.34 -6.16
N TRP A 137 -0.66 -24.64 -5.18
CA TRP A 137 -0.25 -24.83 -3.79
C TRP A 137 -0.35 -26.30 -3.28
N CYS A 138 -0.78 -27.23 -4.13
CA CYS A 138 -0.80 -28.66 -3.83
C CYS A 138 0.20 -29.38 -4.75
N GLY A 139 1.47 -29.18 -4.50
CA GLY A 139 2.58 -29.88 -5.12
C GLY A 139 3.73 -29.98 -4.14
#